data_15790b4cd20b843059d76472f6356f51
#
_entry.id   15790b4cd20b843059d76472f6356f51
#
_cell.length_a   1.000
_cell.length_b   1.000
_cell.length_c   1.000
_cell.angle_alpha   90.00
_cell.angle_beta   90.00
_cell.angle_gamma   90.00
#
_symmetry.space_group_name_H-M   'P 1'
#
loop_
_entity.id
_entity.type
_entity.pdbx_description
1 polymer ?
#
loop_
_entity_poly.entity_id
_entity_poly.type
_entity_poly.pdbx_seq_one_letter_code
_entity_poly.pdbx_strand_id
1 'polypeptide(L)'
;MKRNLLIGVIMLLLAAPALASGATWQIDPGHSSFQFKIRHMMVSNVRGDFGKITKGVIFLDDREVSNIKAEVIIEAASINTGHAKRDEHLRGPDFFDVTRYPTITFVSKQVTRIDSDKLRATGELTIHGITREIILDVYGLTPEIKDPGGTFRRGVTATSKINRKDFGLTWNRVLDTGGVVVGDEVEISVEIEMLRK
;
A
#
# COMPACT_ATOMS: atom_id res chain seq x y z
N MET A 1 26.64 -42.72 -58.54
CA MET A 1 26.64 -42.34 -57.13
C MET A 1 25.91 -41.00 -57.01
N LYS A 2 24.64 -41.00 -56.53
CA LYS A 2 23.83 -39.78 -56.33
C LYS A 2 23.91 -39.40 -54.87
N ARG A 3 24.50 -38.21 -54.53
CA ARG A 3 24.57 -37.64 -53.19
C ARG A 3 23.28 -36.87 -52.95
N ASN A 4 22.42 -37.37 -52.04
CA ASN A 4 21.25 -36.64 -51.54
C ASN A 4 21.72 -35.66 -50.49
N LEU A 5 21.54 -34.36 -50.75
CA LEU A 5 21.77 -33.26 -49.80
C LEU A 5 20.49 -33.06 -49.01
N LEU A 6 20.46 -33.46 -47.70
CA LEU A 6 19.38 -33.13 -46.79
C LEU A 6 19.58 -31.68 -46.31
N ILE A 7 18.71 -30.79 -46.75
CA ILE A 7 18.62 -29.43 -46.22
C ILE A 7 17.76 -29.48 -44.95
N GLY A 8 18.39 -29.38 -43.79
CA GLY A 8 17.68 -29.24 -42.51
C GLY A 8 17.13 -27.81 -42.38
N VAL A 9 15.83 -27.65 -42.40
CA VAL A 9 15.15 -26.37 -42.07
C VAL A 9 15.17 -26.22 -40.57
N ILE A 10 16.03 -25.33 -40.04
CA ILE A 10 15.97 -24.89 -38.64
C ILE A 10 14.83 -23.91 -38.51
N MET A 11 13.74 -24.33 -37.91
CA MET A 11 12.59 -23.47 -37.56
C MET A 11 12.94 -22.68 -36.30
N LEU A 12 13.34 -21.42 -36.48
CA LEU A 12 13.62 -20.50 -35.40
C LEU A 12 12.28 -20.08 -34.78
N LEU A 13 11.91 -20.68 -33.65
CA LEU A 13 10.75 -20.24 -32.85
C LEU A 13 11.07 -18.87 -32.24
N LEU A 14 10.58 -17.80 -32.88
CA LEU A 14 10.52 -16.47 -32.30
C LEU A 14 9.50 -16.51 -31.14
N ALA A 15 10.00 -16.57 -29.92
CA ALA A 15 9.15 -16.32 -28.74
C ALA A 15 8.69 -14.86 -28.79
N ALA A 16 7.45 -14.63 -29.19
CA ALA A 16 6.83 -13.31 -29.07
C ALA A 16 6.79 -12.95 -27.59
N PRO A 17 7.20 -11.71 -27.21
CA PRO A 17 7.05 -11.26 -25.84
C PRO A 17 5.54 -11.31 -25.48
N ALA A 18 5.20 -12.02 -24.42
CA ALA A 18 3.83 -12.02 -23.89
C ALA A 18 3.54 -10.57 -23.47
N LEU A 19 2.65 -9.91 -24.21
CA LEU A 19 2.15 -8.59 -23.83
C LEU A 19 1.48 -8.74 -22.45
N ALA A 20 1.96 -8.00 -21.47
CA ALA A 20 1.34 -7.94 -20.16
C ALA A 20 -0.13 -7.57 -20.35
N SER A 21 -1.04 -8.48 -19.96
CA SER A 21 -2.49 -8.29 -20.17
C SER A 21 -3.14 -7.46 -19.06
N GLY A 22 -2.34 -6.78 -18.24
CA GLY A 22 -2.79 -5.99 -17.12
C GLY A 22 -3.32 -4.61 -17.50
N ALA A 23 -3.96 -3.95 -16.55
CA ALA A 23 -4.47 -2.60 -16.66
C ALA A 23 -3.92 -1.70 -15.56
N THR A 24 -3.74 -0.42 -15.88
CA THR A 24 -3.37 0.60 -14.90
C THR A 24 -4.63 1.21 -14.29
N TRP A 25 -4.62 1.29 -12.97
CA TRP A 25 -5.69 1.83 -12.14
C TRP A 25 -5.19 3.01 -11.35
N GLN A 26 -6.02 4.03 -11.22
CA GLN A 26 -5.78 5.19 -10.37
C GLN A 26 -6.63 5.06 -9.12
N ILE A 27 -6.05 5.22 -7.94
CA ILE A 27 -6.82 5.28 -6.69
C ILE A 27 -7.74 6.49 -6.72
N ASP A 28 -9.01 6.28 -6.39
CA ASP A 28 -10.00 7.34 -6.20
C ASP A 28 -9.91 7.87 -4.76
N PRO A 29 -9.37 9.09 -4.53
CA PRO A 29 -9.22 9.62 -3.17
C PRO A 29 -10.56 9.87 -2.47
N GLY A 30 -11.64 10.08 -3.23
CA GLY A 30 -12.96 10.35 -2.68
C GLY A 30 -13.66 9.12 -2.11
N HIS A 31 -13.22 7.92 -2.51
CA HIS A 31 -13.81 6.65 -2.10
C HIS A 31 -12.77 5.69 -1.50
N SER A 32 -11.61 6.22 -1.10
CA SER A 32 -10.54 5.43 -0.47
C SER A 32 -10.18 6.00 0.89
N SER A 33 -9.74 5.14 1.79
CA SER A 33 -9.31 5.56 3.13
C SER A 33 -8.01 4.87 3.55
N PHE A 34 -7.15 5.61 4.23
CA PHE A 34 -5.86 5.16 4.77
C PHE A 34 -5.86 5.39 6.27
N GLN A 35 -6.27 4.38 7.03
CA GLN A 35 -6.53 4.46 8.45
C GLN A 35 -5.44 3.79 9.27
N PHE A 36 -5.27 4.25 10.49
CA PHE A 36 -4.44 3.60 11.50
C PHE A 36 -5.15 3.53 12.84
N LYS A 37 -4.72 2.57 13.66
CA LYS A 37 -5.15 2.40 15.05
C LYS A 37 -3.94 2.13 15.91
N ILE A 38 -3.84 2.80 17.07
CA ILE A 38 -2.75 2.65 18.02
C ILE A 38 -3.27 2.65 19.45
N ARG A 39 -2.65 1.86 20.32
CA ARG A 39 -2.99 1.80 21.75
C ARG A 39 -2.59 3.09 22.46
N HIS A 40 -3.49 3.62 23.31
CA HIS A 40 -3.27 4.83 24.10
C HIS A 40 -3.47 4.52 25.58
N MET A 41 -2.48 4.91 26.41
CA MET A 41 -2.41 4.73 27.86
C MET A 41 -2.74 3.28 28.30
N MET A 42 -2.58 2.31 27.43
CA MET A 42 -2.93 0.90 27.62
C MET A 42 -4.42 0.62 27.90
N VAL A 43 -5.30 1.64 27.86
CA VAL A 43 -6.74 1.53 28.17
C VAL A 43 -7.66 1.70 26.96
N SER A 44 -7.26 2.49 25.95
CA SER A 44 -8.07 2.80 24.77
C SER A 44 -7.26 2.72 23.48
N ASN A 45 -7.91 2.97 22.35
CA ASN A 45 -7.24 3.12 21.06
C ASN A 45 -7.52 4.51 20.49
N VAL A 46 -6.49 5.13 19.97
CA VAL A 46 -6.62 6.27 19.05
C VAL A 46 -6.71 5.71 17.63
N ARG A 47 -7.64 6.24 16.86
CA ARG A 47 -7.75 6.03 15.42
C ARG A 47 -7.51 7.34 14.70
N GLY A 48 -7.00 7.26 13.51
CA GLY A 48 -6.84 8.40 12.63
C GLY A 48 -6.72 7.93 11.17
N ASP A 49 -6.69 8.87 10.29
CA ASP A 49 -6.54 8.67 8.85
C ASP A 49 -5.57 9.70 8.25
N PHE A 50 -5.21 9.45 7.00
CA PHE A 50 -4.50 10.40 6.14
C PHE A 50 -5.39 10.68 4.93
N GLY A 51 -5.97 11.88 4.88
CA GLY A 51 -6.99 12.25 3.91
C GLY A 51 -6.46 12.69 2.54
N LYS A 52 -5.14 12.88 2.36
CA LYS A 52 -4.60 13.40 1.09
C LYS A 52 -3.59 12.47 0.44
N ILE A 53 -4.04 11.82 -0.62
CA ILE A 53 -3.23 10.98 -1.51
C ILE A 53 -2.72 11.87 -2.64
N THR A 54 -1.40 11.97 -2.84
CA THR A 54 -0.79 12.75 -3.91
C THR A 54 -0.46 11.91 -5.14
N LYS A 55 -0.27 10.60 -4.94
CA LYS A 55 -0.13 9.60 -5.99
C LYS A 55 -0.73 8.28 -5.52
N GLY A 56 -1.50 7.63 -6.38
CA GLY A 56 -2.04 6.30 -6.12
C GLY A 56 -2.24 5.58 -7.43
N VAL A 57 -1.30 4.71 -7.80
CA VAL A 57 -1.31 3.96 -9.06
C VAL A 57 -1.12 2.49 -8.78
N ILE A 58 -1.98 1.66 -9.36
CA ILE A 58 -1.91 0.20 -9.26
C ILE A 58 -1.95 -0.38 -10.68
N PHE A 59 -0.96 -1.15 -11.04
CA PHE A 59 -1.01 -2.02 -12.21
C PHE A 59 -1.52 -3.38 -11.77
N LEU A 60 -2.66 -3.81 -12.31
CA LEU A 60 -3.26 -5.12 -12.04
C LEU A 60 -3.13 -6.02 -13.26
N ASP A 61 -2.70 -7.25 -13.04
CA ASP A 61 -2.72 -8.34 -13.99
C ASP A 61 -3.52 -9.49 -13.38
N ASP A 62 -4.74 -9.72 -13.88
CA ASP A 62 -5.64 -10.74 -13.34
C ASP A 62 -5.18 -12.18 -13.65
N ARG A 63 -4.27 -12.35 -14.63
CA ARG A 63 -3.72 -13.66 -15.00
C ARG A 63 -2.49 -14.02 -14.18
N GLU A 64 -1.66 -13.01 -13.88
CA GLU A 64 -0.39 -13.22 -13.17
C GLU A 64 -0.22 -12.19 -12.05
N VAL A 65 -0.58 -12.59 -10.83
CA VAL A 65 -0.55 -11.68 -9.65
C VAL A 65 0.85 -11.19 -9.31
N SER A 66 1.90 -11.89 -9.70
CA SER A 66 3.30 -11.46 -9.49
C SER A 66 3.64 -10.20 -10.31
N ASN A 67 2.88 -9.91 -11.35
CA ASN A 67 3.01 -8.68 -12.16
C ASN A 67 2.34 -7.46 -11.51
N ILE A 68 1.51 -7.66 -10.47
CA ILE A 68 0.83 -6.54 -9.79
C ILE A 68 1.87 -5.62 -9.16
N LYS A 69 1.73 -4.32 -9.45
CA LYS A 69 2.56 -3.25 -8.87
C LYS A 69 1.67 -2.17 -8.28
N ALA A 70 2.08 -1.64 -7.14
CA ALA A 70 1.38 -0.54 -6.48
C ALA A 70 2.38 0.52 -6.03
N GLU A 71 2.03 1.77 -6.26
CA GLU A 71 2.75 2.92 -5.75
C GLU A 71 1.76 3.92 -5.17
N VAL A 72 1.96 4.25 -3.89
CA VAL A 72 1.11 5.19 -3.16
C VAL A 72 1.97 6.22 -2.47
N ILE A 73 1.61 7.50 -2.61
CA ILE A 73 2.23 8.62 -1.90
C ILE A 73 1.13 9.41 -1.20
N ILE A 74 1.30 9.58 0.10
CA ILE A 74 0.36 10.26 0.99
C ILE A 74 1.06 11.50 1.56
N GLU A 75 0.36 12.61 1.66
CA GLU A 75 0.83 13.80 2.38
C GLU A 75 0.76 13.55 3.90
N ALA A 76 1.90 13.53 4.58
CA ALA A 76 1.97 13.26 6.02
C ALA A 76 1.22 14.31 6.86
N ALA A 77 1.19 15.57 6.41
CA ALA A 77 0.46 16.64 7.07
C ALA A 77 -1.06 16.48 7.06
N SER A 78 -1.59 15.57 6.20
CA SER A 78 -3.02 15.28 6.13
C SER A 78 -3.56 14.41 7.27
N ILE A 79 -2.71 14.06 8.23
CA ILE A 79 -3.10 13.27 9.40
C ILE A 79 -4.24 13.94 10.16
N ASN A 80 -5.26 13.15 10.47
CA ASN A 80 -6.46 13.55 11.19
C ASN A 80 -6.86 12.45 12.18
N THR A 81 -6.95 12.80 13.45
CA THR A 81 -7.40 11.92 14.53
C THR A 81 -8.69 12.43 15.19
N GLY A 82 -9.32 13.46 14.61
CA GLY A 82 -10.50 14.14 15.16
C GLY A 82 -10.18 15.03 16.37
N HIS A 83 -8.90 15.39 16.60
CA HIS A 83 -8.50 16.24 17.73
C HIS A 83 -7.36 17.19 17.33
N ALA A 84 -7.66 18.44 17.06
CA ALA A 84 -6.76 19.43 16.45
C ALA A 84 -5.39 19.56 17.17
N LYS A 85 -5.37 19.63 18.51
CA LYS A 85 -4.11 19.74 19.26
C LYS A 85 -3.22 18.49 19.14
N ARG A 86 -3.86 17.29 19.06
CA ARG A 86 -3.11 16.06 18.84
C ARG A 86 -2.57 16.00 17.42
N ASP A 87 -3.35 16.39 16.43
CA ASP A 87 -2.96 16.40 15.04
C ASP A 87 -1.81 17.38 14.80
N GLU A 88 -1.82 18.55 15.47
CA GLU A 88 -0.71 19.50 15.47
C GLU A 88 0.58 18.87 16.05
N HIS A 89 0.48 18.21 17.22
CA HIS A 89 1.63 17.52 17.82
C HIS A 89 2.16 16.38 16.95
N LEU A 90 1.25 15.61 16.32
CA LEU A 90 1.65 14.55 15.41
C LEU A 90 2.38 15.06 14.15
N ARG A 91 2.06 16.26 13.67
CA ARG A 91 2.79 16.90 12.55
C ARG A 91 4.17 17.42 12.97
N GLY A 92 4.39 17.64 14.26
CA GLY A 92 5.63 18.20 14.81
C GLY A 92 6.81 17.22 14.85
N PRO A 93 7.98 17.73 15.30
CA PRO A 93 9.25 16.99 15.30
C PRO A 93 9.28 15.79 16.26
N ASP A 94 8.39 15.72 17.24
CA ASP A 94 8.26 14.56 18.13
C ASP A 94 7.71 13.32 17.43
N PHE A 95 7.03 13.52 16.27
CA PHE A 95 6.37 12.44 15.52
C PHE A 95 6.73 12.49 14.03
N PHE A 96 5.82 12.93 13.15
CA PHE A 96 6.02 12.83 11.69
C PHE A 96 7.00 13.87 11.14
N ASP A 97 7.26 14.98 11.85
CA ASP A 97 8.12 16.08 11.39
C ASP A 97 7.86 16.41 9.91
N VAL A 98 6.60 16.76 9.62
CA VAL A 98 6.10 16.89 8.24
C VAL A 98 6.82 17.97 7.42
N THR A 99 7.51 18.89 8.09
CA THR A 99 8.35 19.90 7.43
C THR A 99 9.58 19.28 6.78
N ARG A 100 10.19 18.27 7.41
CA ARG A 100 11.35 17.55 6.89
C ARG A 100 10.96 16.32 6.10
N TYR A 101 9.85 15.67 6.47
CA TYR A 101 9.36 14.41 5.89
C TYR A 101 7.90 14.57 5.45
N PRO A 102 7.64 15.31 4.35
CA PRO A 102 6.29 15.69 3.97
C PRO A 102 5.43 14.53 3.46
N THR A 103 6.02 13.38 3.16
CA THR A 103 5.31 12.25 2.55
C THR A 103 5.51 10.93 3.27
N ILE A 104 4.48 10.08 3.21
CA ILE A 104 4.53 8.64 3.47
C ILE A 104 4.42 7.96 2.12
N THR A 105 5.29 6.98 1.83
CA THR A 105 5.28 6.28 0.54
C THR A 105 5.23 4.78 0.71
N PHE A 106 4.51 4.10 -0.16
CA PHE A 106 4.54 2.65 -0.29
C PHE A 106 4.80 2.26 -1.74
N VAL A 107 5.75 1.34 -1.95
CA VAL A 107 6.05 0.75 -3.26
C VAL A 107 6.09 -0.76 -3.12
N SER A 108 5.22 -1.47 -3.84
CA SER A 108 5.21 -2.93 -3.83
C SER A 108 6.44 -3.51 -4.51
N LYS A 109 7.01 -4.57 -3.94
CA LYS A 109 8.08 -5.38 -4.53
C LYS A 109 7.53 -6.65 -5.16
N GLN A 110 6.71 -7.35 -4.41
CA GLN A 110 6.18 -8.65 -4.80
C GLN A 110 4.73 -8.79 -4.33
N VAL A 111 3.91 -9.39 -5.17
CA VAL A 111 2.55 -9.81 -4.80
C VAL A 111 2.45 -11.31 -5.03
N THR A 112 1.90 -12.03 -4.05
CA THR A 112 1.68 -13.48 -4.11
C THR A 112 0.25 -13.81 -3.76
N ARG A 113 -0.30 -14.85 -4.37
CA ARG A 113 -1.62 -15.39 -4.01
C ARG A 113 -1.48 -16.32 -2.82
N ILE A 114 -2.28 -16.12 -1.79
CA ILE A 114 -2.34 -16.98 -0.60
C ILE A 114 -3.49 -17.97 -0.74
N ASP A 115 -4.67 -17.47 -1.15
CA ASP A 115 -5.85 -18.29 -1.44
C ASP A 115 -6.74 -17.58 -2.49
N SER A 116 -8.00 -18.01 -2.62
CA SER A 116 -8.94 -17.48 -3.63
C SER A 116 -9.28 -16.02 -3.45
N ASP A 117 -9.28 -15.50 -2.21
CA ASP A 117 -9.70 -14.14 -1.85
C ASP A 117 -8.57 -13.31 -1.21
N LYS A 118 -7.43 -13.95 -0.91
CA LYS A 118 -6.32 -13.31 -0.22
C LYS A 118 -5.06 -13.26 -1.07
N LEU A 119 -4.50 -12.06 -1.22
CA LEU A 119 -3.15 -11.82 -1.72
C LEU A 119 -2.27 -11.32 -0.57
N ARG A 120 -0.97 -11.41 -0.77
CA ARG A 120 0.05 -10.81 0.10
C ARG A 120 0.94 -9.92 -0.75
N ALA A 121 1.01 -8.65 -0.39
CA ALA A 121 1.92 -7.70 -1.02
C ALA A 121 3.08 -7.40 -0.06
N THR A 122 4.29 -7.71 -0.47
CA THR A 122 5.52 -7.26 0.20
C THR A 122 5.99 -6.00 -0.50
N GLY A 123 6.36 -4.97 0.26
CA GLY A 123 6.80 -3.70 -0.32
C GLY A 123 7.55 -2.82 0.67
N GLU A 124 8.09 -1.74 0.16
CA GLU A 124 8.80 -0.72 0.92
C GLU A 124 7.84 0.36 1.39
N LEU A 125 7.72 0.50 2.71
CA LEU A 125 7.03 1.62 3.35
C LEU A 125 8.08 2.61 3.87
N THR A 126 7.93 3.87 3.51
CA THR A 126 8.77 4.96 4.03
C THR A 126 7.92 5.90 4.87
N ILE A 127 8.30 6.07 6.13
CA ILE A 127 7.70 7.02 7.08
C ILE A 127 8.85 7.78 7.75
N HIS A 128 8.71 9.07 7.97
CA HIS A 128 9.70 9.90 8.68
C HIS A 128 11.13 9.74 8.09
N GLY A 129 11.22 9.58 6.75
CA GLY A 129 12.47 9.38 6.04
C GLY A 129 13.12 8.00 6.20
N ILE A 130 12.52 7.08 6.94
CA ILE A 130 13.03 5.72 7.16
C ILE A 130 12.20 4.73 6.36
N THR A 131 12.88 3.90 5.56
CA THR A 131 12.26 2.85 4.75
C THR A 131 12.39 1.48 5.43
N ARG A 132 11.29 0.73 5.46
CA ARG A 132 11.23 -0.66 5.91
C ARG A 132 10.41 -1.49 4.96
N GLU A 133 10.81 -2.72 4.79
CA GLU A 133 9.98 -3.71 4.12
C GLU A 133 8.85 -4.14 5.06
N ILE A 134 7.62 -4.10 4.54
CA ILE A 134 6.43 -4.54 5.26
C ILE A 134 5.64 -5.54 4.42
N ILE A 135 4.73 -6.23 5.09
CA ILE A 135 3.76 -7.12 4.46
C ILE A 135 2.37 -6.51 4.61
N LEU A 136 1.65 -6.41 3.50
CA LEU A 136 0.22 -6.11 3.47
C LEU A 136 -0.53 -7.41 3.15
N ASP A 137 -1.45 -7.79 4.00
CA ASP A 137 -2.48 -8.78 3.68
C ASP A 137 -3.59 -8.06 2.92
N VAL A 138 -3.88 -8.51 1.70
CA VAL A 138 -4.78 -7.86 0.74
C VAL A 138 -5.96 -8.78 0.48
N TYR A 139 -7.18 -8.26 0.59
CA TYR A 139 -8.43 -9.02 0.53
C TYR A 139 -9.45 -8.35 -0.38
N GLY A 140 -10.42 -9.16 -0.86
CA GLY A 140 -11.62 -8.66 -1.50
C GLY A 140 -11.35 -7.85 -2.76
N LEU A 141 -10.33 -8.24 -3.57
CA LEU A 141 -10.15 -7.62 -4.87
C LEU A 141 -11.38 -7.93 -5.73
N THR A 142 -12.24 -6.92 -5.90
CA THR A 142 -13.52 -7.09 -6.59
C THR A 142 -13.33 -7.33 -8.09
N PRO A 143 -14.28 -8.00 -8.77
CA PRO A 143 -14.40 -7.93 -10.22
C PRO A 143 -14.50 -6.49 -10.71
N GLU A 144 -14.14 -6.25 -11.96
CA GLU A 144 -14.33 -4.96 -12.62
C GLU A 144 -15.82 -4.71 -12.82
N ILE A 145 -16.31 -3.53 -12.42
CA ILE A 145 -17.67 -3.06 -12.67
C ILE A 145 -17.61 -1.77 -13.47
N LYS A 146 -18.61 -1.52 -14.28
CA LYS A 146 -18.78 -0.24 -14.99
C LYS A 146 -19.83 0.59 -14.25
N ASP A 147 -19.44 1.79 -13.80
CA ASP A 147 -20.36 2.68 -13.12
C ASP A 147 -21.36 3.34 -14.12
N PRO A 148 -22.41 4.03 -13.63
CA PRO A 148 -23.37 4.72 -14.49
C PRO A 148 -22.75 5.79 -15.40
N GLY A 149 -21.59 6.34 -15.03
CA GLY A 149 -20.83 7.31 -15.82
C GLY A 149 -19.97 6.67 -16.92
N GLY A 150 -19.92 5.32 -16.96
CA GLY A 150 -19.15 4.57 -17.94
C GLY A 150 -17.70 4.27 -17.52
N THR A 151 -17.28 4.65 -16.32
CA THR A 151 -15.94 4.40 -15.79
C THR A 151 -15.86 3.01 -15.16
N PHE A 152 -14.79 2.29 -15.42
CA PHE A 152 -14.55 1.00 -14.77
C PHE A 152 -13.95 1.21 -13.39
N ARG A 153 -14.48 0.47 -12.40
CA ARG A 153 -14.11 0.54 -10.98
C ARG A 153 -13.81 -0.83 -10.41
N ARG A 154 -12.90 -0.88 -9.43
CA ARG A 154 -12.63 -2.05 -8.59
C ARG A 154 -12.37 -1.59 -7.18
N GLY A 155 -12.59 -2.47 -6.21
CA GLY A 155 -12.29 -2.25 -4.79
C GLY A 155 -11.30 -3.28 -4.26
N VAL A 156 -10.55 -2.92 -3.21
CA VAL A 156 -9.66 -3.82 -2.49
C VAL A 156 -9.42 -3.30 -1.07
N THR A 157 -9.29 -4.21 -0.12
CA THR A 157 -8.90 -3.92 1.27
C THR A 157 -7.48 -4.42 1.53
N ALA A 158 -6.67 -3.67 2.27
CA ALA A 158 -5.36 -4.12 2.72
C ALA A 158 -5.16 -3.82 4.21
N THR A 159 -4.50 -4.74 4.92
CA THR A 159 -4.19 -4.57 6.34
C THR A 159 -2.73 -4.91 6.63
N SER A 160 -2.17 -4.27 7.66
CA SER A 160 -0.83 -4.56 8.17
C SER A 160 -0.71 -4.19 9.64
N LYS A 161 0.38 -4.62 10.26
CA LYS A 161 0.84 -4.16 11.56
C LYS A 161 2.31 -3.80 11.47
N ILE A 162 2.66 -2.65 11.99
CA ILE A 162 4.03 -2.15 12.02
C ILE A 162 4.40 -1.70 13.44
N ASN A 163 5.70 -1.69 13.74
CA ASN A 163 6.21 -1.00 14.93
C ASN A 163 6.62 0.42 14.52
N ARG A 164 5.99 1.44 15.12
CA ARG A 164 6.29 2.84 14.81
C ARG A 164 7.74 3.24 15.08
N LYS A 165 8.39 2.58 16.05
CA LYS A 165 9.79 2.86 16.39
C LYS A 165 10.77 2.44 15.29
N ASP A 166 10.42 1.46 14.46
CA ASP A 166 11.21 1.06 13.29
C ASP A 166 11.33 2.18 12.26
N PHE A 167 10.42 3.17 12.33
CA PHE A 167 10.40 4.38 11.51
C PHE A 167 10.84 5.63 12.27
N GLY A 168 11.49 5.49 13.43
CA GLY A 168 12.01 6.62 14.19
C GLY A 168 10.96 7.40 14.98
N LEU A 169 9.69 6.98 15.00
CA LEU A 169 8.63 7.62 15.79
C LEU A 169 8.70 7.12 17.25
N THR A 170 9.68 7.62 18.00
CA THR A 170 10.06 7.08 19.30
C THR A 170 9.45 7.80 20.50
N TRP A 171 8.85 8.99 20.29
CA TRP A 171 8.27 9.77 21.38
C TRP A 171 7.33 8.94 22.25
N ASN A 172 7.46 9.07 23.58
CA ASN A 172 6.58 8.44 24.56
C ASN A 172 6.70 9.14 25.92
N ARG A 173 5.79 8.83 26.84
CA ARG A 173 5.88 9.13 28.27
C ARG A 173 5.56 7.87 29.06
N VAL A 174 6.28 7.64 30.13
CA VAL A 174 5.98 6.61 31.12
C VAL A 174 4.87 7.12 32.04
N LEU A 175 3.93 6.25 32.36
CA LEU A 175 2.83 6.54 33.30
C LEU A 175 3.28 6.23 34.72
N ASP A 176 2.78 6.98 35.70
CA ASP A 176 3.08 6.77 37.12
C ASP A 176 2.64 5.38 37.61
N THR A 177 1.64 4.80 36.97
CA THR A 177 1.12 3.45 37.24
C THR A 177 1.91 2.33 36.54
N GLY A 178 2.98 2.65 35.84
CA GLY A 178 3.67 1.78 34.90
C GLY A 178 2.97 1.77 33.51
N GLY A 179 3.74 1.39 32.50
CA GLY A 179 3.27 1.41 31.10
C GLY A 179 3.60 2.72 30.39
N VAL A 180 3.03 2.90 29.21
CA VAL A 180 3.37 4.01 28.30
C VAL A 180 2.12 4.70 27.76
N VAL A 181 2.27 5.99 27.41
CA VAL A 181 1.16 6.79 26.85
C VAL A 181 0.79 6.29 25.46
N VAL A 182 1.77 5.93 24.61
CA VAL A 182 1.55 5.50 23.23
C VAL A 182 2.13 4.11 23.02
N GLY A 183 1.34 3.18 22.51
CA GLY A 183 1.80 1.84 22.14
C GLY A 183 2.81 1.87 20.98
N ASP A 184 3.52 0.78 20.78
CA ASP A 184 4.51 0.68 19.71
C ASP A 184 3.95 0.08 18.44
N GLU A 185 2.99 -0.87 18.54
CA GLU A 185 2.31 -1.47 17.40
C GLU A 185 1.23 -0.53 16.84
N VAL A 186 1.24 -0.34 15.54
CA VAL A 186 0.24 0.39 14.78
C VAL A 186 -0.44 -0.58 13.82
N GLU A 187 -1.76 -0.72 13.94
CA GLU A 187 -2.58 -1.42 12.96
C GLU A 187 -2.92 -0.46 11.82
N ILE A 188 -2.69 -0.92 10.59
CA ILE A 188 -2.99 -0.19 9.35
C ILE A 188 -4.17 -0.88 8.68
N SER A 189 -5.16 -0.09 8.24
CA SER A 189 -6.29 -0.54 7.44
C SER A 189 -6.48 0.43 6.27
N VAL A 190 -6.49 -0.12 5.06
CA VAL A 190 -6.62 0.63 3.82
C VAL A 190 -7.77 0.08 3.02
N GLU A 191 -8.73 0.94 2.69
CA GLU A 191 -9.82 0.66 1.77
C GLU A 191 -9.55 1.45 0.50
N ILE A 192 -9.51 0.77 -0.63
CA ILE A 192 -9.21 1.41 -1.92
C ILE A 192 -10.36 1.15 -2.89
N GLU A 193 -10.87 2.21 -3.46
CA GLU A 193 -11.57 2.19 -4.74
C GLU A 193 -10.63 2.75 -5.81
N MET A 194 -10.61 2.11 -6.99
CA MET A 194 -9.73 2.50 -8.08
C MET A 194 -10.48 2.56 -9.41
N LEU A 195 -10.06 3.50 -10.25
CA LEU A 195 -10.60 3.80 -11.56
C LEU A 195 -9.62 3.32 -12.63
N ARG A 196 -10.12 2.64 -13.67
CA ARG A 196 -9.31 2.22 -14.80
C ARG A 196 -8.92 3.44 -15.67
N LYS A 197 -7.63 3.54 -15.99
CA LYS A 197 -7.10 4.50 -16.95
C LYS A 197 -7.16 3.98 -18.38
#